data_9695a76f4ea773c57e215c74baa7006d
#
_entry.id   9695a76f4ea773c57e215c74baa7006d
#
_cell.length_a   1.000
_cell.length_b   1.000
_cell.length_c   1.000
_cell.angle_alpha   90.00
_cell.angle_beta   90.00
_cell.angle_gamma   90.00
#
_symmetry.space_group_name_H-M   'P 1'
#
loop_
_entity.id
_entity.type
_entity.pdbx_description
1 polymer ?
#
loop_
_entity_poly.entity_id
_entity_poly.type
_entity_poly.pdbx_seq_one_letter_code
_entity_poly.pdbx_strand_id
1 'polypeptide(L)'
;MALQERGTSSSNSTNDKQEQNHNRVIAIVFLALFIDLLGFALILPLFPSILDYYSQTEDGFYLSLQRGVDWFAAMAGIPPERKYNSVLFGGLIGSIFSLLQFFSSPLTGAVSDHWGRRPVILMTVMGLIASYSLWAASRTFGVFLLSRIIGGISKGNVSLSTAIIADLHSPKARSKGMAMIGVAFSLGFTLGPMMGAYLAMQTEKGEVFYLRSALSALVFSVADLIFIFLLLPETLPKEKRVPSVTSGFQAAVDLLSPLALFQFSAVTRGKESPSEQNVQNLKILGLAYFLYLFLFSGLEYTLSFLTHQRFHFSSMQQGKMFFFIGITMAVIQGGYARRIKPGNEIKAVKRAIMLLIPAFLLIGWAANVTMLSAGLLLYSFAAAIVIPCLSAVVSGYGTAGQKGRVMGILRSLGALARALGPILAAAVYWLAGAEICFTICGAFFLVPLALLRSIKQQTKEESYTS
;
A
#
# COMPACT_ATOMS: atom_id res chain seq x y z
N MET A 1 42.16 38.47 -12.76
CA MET A 1 41.15 38.32 -11.66
C MET A 1 39.70 38.41 -12.14
N ALA A 2 39.36 39.04 -13.22
CA ALA A 2 37.97 39.21 -13.72
C ALA A 2 37.37 37.99 -14.50
N LEU A 3 38.16 36.98 -14.84
CA LEU A 3 37.68 35.77 -15.58
C LEU A 3 37.26 34.61 -14.65
N GLN A 4 37.60 34.66 -13.37
CA GLN A 4 37.25 33.60 -12.39
C GLN A 4 35.90 33.86 -11.72
N GLU A 5 35.42 35.10 -11.65
CA GLU A 5 34.11 35.41 -11.05
C GLU A 5 32.92 35.16 -11.99
N ARG A 6 33.10 35.13 -13.32
CA ARG A 6 32.03 34.79 -14.28
C ARG A 6 31.70 33.27 -14.32
N GLY A 7 32.64 32.42 -13.98
CA GLY A 7 32.41 30.95 -13.95
C GLY A 7 31.60 30.49 -12.77
N THR A 8 31.74 31.11 -11.59
CA THR A 8 31.04 30.72 -10.35
C THR A 8 29.59 31.20 -10.30
N SER A 9 29.27 32.37 -10.89
CA SER A 9 27.88 32.85 -10.94
C SER A 9 27.00 32.09 -11.93
N SER A 10 27.56 31.58 -13.04
CA SER A 10 26.85 30.74 -14.02
C SER A 10 26.56 29.36 -13.52
N SER A 11 27.48 28.75 -12.76
CA SER A 11 27.27 27.41 -12.17
C SER A 11 26.25 27.41 -11.03
N ASN A 12 26.18 28.46 -10.22
CA ASN A 12 25.17 28.60 -9.16
C ASN A 12 23.76 28.78 -9.74
N SER A 13 23.59 29.58 -10.81
CA SER A 13 22.28 29.81 -11.42
C SER A 13 21.72 28.56 -12.12
N THR A 14 22.58 27.69 -12.67
CA THR A 14 22.15 26.40 -13.25
C THR A 14 21.78 25.38 -12.20
N ASN A 15 22.50 25.30 -11.08
CA ASN A 15 22.18 24.44 -9.96
C ASN A 15 20.86 24.84 -9.29
N ASP A 16 20.62 26.14 -9.08
CA ASP A 16 19.37 26.64 -8.51
C ASP A 16 18.14 26.32 -9.39
N LYS A 17 18.27 26.46 -10.70
CA LYS A 17 17.20 26.09 -11.64
C LYS A 17 16.92 24.60 -11.66
N GLN A 18 17.94 23.73 -11.55
CA GLN A 18 17.75 22.29 -11.47
C GLN A 18 17.08 21.88 -10.15
N GLU A 19 17.49 22.46 -9.02
CA GLU A 19 16.87 22.17 -7.72
C GLU A 19 15.41 22.63 -7.70
N GLN A 20 15.10 23.77 -8.28
CA GLN A 20 13.75 24.27 -8.42
C GLN A 20 12.87 23.35 -9.29
N ASN A 21 13.42 22.84 -10.40
CA ASN A 21 12.70 21.88 -11.25
C ASN A 21 12.43 20.55 -10.53
N HIS A 22 13.40 20.02 -9.78
CA HIS A 22 13.22 18.81 -8.98
C HIS A 22 12.14 19.01 -7.91
N ASN A 23 12.15 20.14 -7.18
CA ASN A 23 11.14 20.46 -6.18
C ASN A 23 9.74 20.57 -6.79
N ARG A 24 9.62 21.15 -7.99
CA ARG A 24 8.36 21.21 -8.74
C ARG A 24 7.83 19.82 -9.07
N VAL A 25 8.65 18.91 -9.62
CA VAL A 25 8.25 17.54 -9.94
C VAL A 25 7.82 16.79 -8.68
N ILE A 26 8.57 16.91 -7.58
CA ILE A 26 8.21 16.29 -6.29
C ILE A 26 6.85 16.78 -5.80
N ALA A 27 6.59 18.08 -5.87
CA ALA A 27 5.31 18.66 -5.46
C ALA A 27 4.14 18.17 -6.33
N ILE A 28 4.33 18.07 -7.65
CA ILE A 28 3.33 17.56 -8.58
C ILE A 28 3.02 16.10 -8.28
N VAL A 29 4.04 15.25 -8.14
CA VAL A 29 3.86 13.82 -7.82
C VAL A 29 3.20 13.64 -6.47
N PHE A 30 3.57 14.43 -5.46
CA PHE A 30 2.93 14.41 -4.14
C PHE A 30 1.44 14.73 -4.22
N LEU A 31 1.07 15.83 -4.88
CA LEU A 31 -0.34 16.26 -4.97
C LEU A 31 -1.17 15.29 -5.80
N ALA A 32 -0.66 14.82 -6.93
CA ALA A 32 -1.32 13.82 -7.76
C ALA A 32 -1.58 12.54 -6.96
N LEU A 33 -0.55 12.01 -6.31
CA LEU A 33 -0.69 10.79 -5.52
C LEU A 33 -1.61 10.99 -4.31
N PHE A 34 -1.61 12.16 -3.69
CA PHE A 34 -2.51 12.49 -2.57
C PHE A 34 -3.97 12.51 -3.02
N ILE A 35 -4.28 13.18 -4.15
CA ILE A 35 -5.64 13.22 -4.72
C ILE A 35 -6.12 11.82 -5.09
N ASP A 36 -5.27 11.01 -5.74
CA ASP A 36 -5.59 9.62 -6.07
C ASP A 36 -5.87 8.76 -4.83
N LEU A 37 -5.04 8.89 -3.78
CA LEU A 37 -5.21 8.14 -2.53
C LEU A 37 -6.45 8.58 -1.75
N LEU A 38 -6.83 9.86 -1.80
CA LEU A 38 -8.12 10.30 -1.27
C LEU A 38 -9.27 9.56 -1.95
N GLY A 39 -9.32 9.57 -3.29
CA GLY A 39 -10.36 8.87 -4.06
C GLY A 39 -10.40 7.37 -3.76
N PHE A 40 -9.23 6.73 -3.65
CA PHE A 40 -9.13 5.31 -3.32
C PHE A 40 -9.64 4.98 -1.92
N ALA A 41 -9.30 5.80 -0.93
CA ALA A 41 -9.59 5.49 0.47
C ALA A 41 -11.04 5.77 0.88
N LEU A 42 -11.84 6.47 0.05
CA LEU A 42 -13.25 6.74 0.32
C LEU A 42 -14.08 5.47 0.56
N ILE A 43 -13.75 4.37 -0.11
CA ILE A 43 -14.51 3.12 -0.03
C ILE A 43 -14.24 2.33 1.25
N LEU A 44 -13.09 2.50 1.90
CA LEU A 44 -12.64 1.64 3.00
C LEU A 44 -13.66 1.51 4.14
N PRO A 45 -14.24 2.60 4.69
CA PRO A 45 -15.23 2.51 5.77
C PRO A 45 -16.60 2.01 5.30
N LEU A 46 -16.85 2.03 3.99
CA LEU A 46 -18.14 1.65 3.39
C LEU A 46 -18.17 0.17 3.02
N PHE A 47 -17.02 -0.47 2.93
CA PHE A 47 -16.90 -1.79 2.33
C PHE A 47 -17.79 -2.86 3.00
N PRO A 48 -17.82 -3.00 4.34
CA PRO A 48 -18.75 -3.92 5.00
C PRO A 48 -20.21 -3.61 4.67
N SER A 49 -20.61 -2.34 4.75
CA SER A 49 -21.99 -1.92 4.47
C SER A 49 -22.40 -2.12 3.00
N ILE A 50 -21.45 -2.02 2.05
CA ILE A 50 -21.71 -2.32 0.63
C ILE A 50 -22.03 -3.80 0.45
N LEU A 51 -21.28 -4.68 1.10
CA LEU A 51 -21.52 -6.12 1.02
C LEU A 51 -22.86 -6.52 1.67
N ASP A 52 -23.18 -5.93 2.83
CA ASP A 52 -24.48 -6.13 3.48
C ASP A 52 -25.64 -5.65 2.58
N TYR A 53 -25.48 -4.51 1.90
CA TYR A 53 -26.46 -4.01 0.94
C TYR A 53 -26.75 -5.02 -0.17
N TYR A 54 -25.72 -5.59 -0.80
CA TYR A 54 -25.91 -6.59 -1.85
C TYR A 54 -26.47 -7.91 -1.34
N SER A 55 -26.20 -8.27 -0.08
CA SER A 55 -26.82 -9.45 0.54
C SER A 55 -28.32 -9.26 0.78
N GLN A 56 -28.75 -8.05 1.10
CA GLN A 56 -30.15 -7.71 1.39
C GLN A 56 -30.98 -7.42 0.11
N THR A 57 -30.33 -7.00 -0.97
CA THR A 57 -31.03 -6.71 -2.25
C THR A 57 -31.29 -7.95 -3.10
N GLU A 58 -31.01 -9.15 -2.58
CA GLU A 58 -31.20 -10.43 -3.28
C GLU A 58 -30.54 -10.45 -4.68
N ASP A 59 -29.36 -9.82 -4.81
CA ASP A 59 -28.60 -9.83 -6.05
C ASP A 59 -28.28 -11.27 -6.49
N GLY A 60 -28.74 -11.66 -7.67
CA GLY A 60 -28.65 -13.03 -8.14
C GLY A 60 -27.23 -13.58 -8.26
N PHE A 61 -26.26 -12.71 -8.61
CA PHE A 61 -24.86 -13.11 -8.66
C PHE A 61 -24.25 -13.24 -7.27
N TYR A 62 -24.55 -12.31 -6.36
CA TYR A 62 -24.14 -12.38 -4.96
C TYR A 62 -24.68 -13.65 -4.30
N LEU A 63 -25.99 -13.93 -4.46
CA LEU A 63 -26.64 -15.14 -3.92
C LEU A 63 -26.07 -16.43 -4.52
N SER A 64 -25.65 -16.41 -5.78
CA SER A 64 -25.01 -17.57 -6.41
C SER A 64 -23.65 -17.89 -5.78
N LEU A 65 -22.84 -16.84 -5.49
CA LEU A 65 -21.58 -17.00 -4.76
C LEU A 65 -21.83 -17.44 -3.32
N GLN A 66 -22.83 -16.86 -2.66
CA GLN A 66 -23.20 -17.24 -1.30
C GLN A 66 -23.59 -18.72 -1.20
N ARG A 67 -24.41 -19.21 -2.15
CA ARG A 67 -24.75 -20.65 -2.21
C ARG A 67 -23.52 -21.54 -2.37
N GLY A 68 -22.52 -21.11 -3.16
CA GLY A 68 -21.25 -21.81 -3.28
C GLY A 68 -20.48 -21.87 -1.96
N VAL A 69 -20.45 -20.78 -1.21
CA VAL A 69 -19.82 -20.72 0.12
C VAL A 69 -20.59 -21.56 1.14
N ASP A 70 -21.91 -21.50 1.15
CA ASP A 70 -22.76 -22.27 2.06
C ASP A 70 -22.62 -23.78 1.78
N TRP A 71 -22.55 -24.19 0.51
CA TRP A 71 -22.26 -25.56 0.12
C TRP A 71 -20.88 -26.03 0.62
N PHE A 72 -19.85 -25.22 0.46
CA PHE A 72 -18.50 -25.51 0.95
C PHE A 72 -18.48 -25.58 2.50
N ALA A 73 -19.18 -24.66 3.16
CA ALA A 73 -19.33 -24.65 4.61
C ALA A 73 -19.98 -25.94 5.14
N ALA A 74 -21.04 -26.40 4.47
CA ALA A 74 -21.71 -27.65 4.81
C ALA A 74 -20.79 -28.87 4.63
N MET A 75 -19.99 -28.92 3.56
CA MET A 75 -19.00 -29.97 3.35
C MET A 75 -17.88 -29.94 4.41
N ALA A 76 -17.49 -28.76 4.87
CA ALA A 76 -16.45 -28.57 5.89
C ALA A 76 -16.99 -28.78 7.33
N GLY A 77 -18.29 -29.07 7.51
CA GLY A 77 -18.91 -29.27 8.82
C GLY A 77 -19.04 -28.01 9.67
N ILE A 78 -19.08 -26.81 9.02
CA ILE A 78 -19.15 -25.53 9.71
C ILE A 78 -20.60 -25.23 10.10
N PRO A 79 -20.89 -24.86 11.39
CA PRO A 79 -22.24 -24.56 11.83
C PRO A 79 -22.84 -23.37 11.04
N PRO A 80 -24.13 -23.49 10.62
CA PRO A 80 -24.78 -22.44 9.80
C PRO A 80 -24.99 -21.12 10.55
N GLU A 81 -24.82 -21.06 11.85
CA GLU A 81 -25.00 -19.88 12.69
C GLU A 81 -23.86 -18.85 12.57
N ARG A 82 -22.72 -19.23 12.01
CA ARG A 82 -21.58 -18.32 11.80
C ARG A 82 -21.68 -17.65 10.44
N LYS A 83 -22.57 -16.67 10.31
CA LYS A 83 -22.77 -15.90 9.08
C LYS A 83 -21.68 -14.82 8.86
N TYR A 84 -20.44 -15.23 8.66
CA TYR A 84 -19.35 -14.29 8.32
C TYR A 84 -19.08 -14.22 6.81
N ASN A 85 -20.10 -14.51 5.98
CA ASN A 85 -19.94 -14.51 4.52
C ASN A 85 -19.47 -13.18 3.96
N SER A 86 -19.93 -12.05 4.54
CA SER A 86 -19.47 -10.71 4.14
C SER A 86 -17.96 -10.50 4.36
N VAL A 87 -17.40 -11.09 5.43
CA VAL A 87 -15.95 -11.02 5.70
C VAL A 87 -15.18 -11.81 4.64
N LEU A 88 -15.64 -13.02 4.31
CA LEU A 88 -15.01 -13.85 3.29
C LEU A 88 -15.06 -13.19 1.91
N PHE A 89 -16.23 -12.68 1.50
CA PHE A 89 -16.37 -11.96 0.24
C PHE A 89 -15.53 -10.69 0.21
N GLY A 90 -15.52 -9.96 1.30
CA GLY A 90 -14.67 -8.78 1.43
C GLY A 90 -13.21 -9.11 1.28
N GLY A 91 -12.72 -10.13 1.97
CA GLY A 91 -11.35 -10.63 1.85
C GLY A 91 -11.00 -11.03 0.42
N LEU A 92 -11.91 -11.75 -0.25
CA LEU A 92 -11.73 -12.16 -1.65
C LEU A 92 -11.61 -10.96 -2.59
N ILE A 93 -12.51 -9.98 -2.50
CA ILE A 93 -12.50 -8.78 -3.34
C ILE A 93 -11.24 -7.95 -3.09
N GLY A 94 -10.85 -7.74 -1.83
CA GLY A 94 -9.62 -7.03 -1.48
C GLY A 94 -8.37 -7.74 -1.99
N SER A 95 -8.34 -9.06 -1.91
CA SER A 95 -7.25 -9.88 -2.44
C SER A 95 -7.20 -9.87 -3.97
N ILE A 96 -8.32 -9.98 -4.66
CA ILE A 96 -8.38 -9.86 -6.14
C ILE A 96 -7.85 -8.50 -6.58
N PHE A 97 -8.30 -7.42 -5.95
CA PHE A 97 -7.81 -6.07 -6.26
C PHE A 97 -6.29 -5.97 -6.09
N SER A 98 -5.76 -6.44 -4.95
CA SER A 98 -4.34 -6.39 -4.63
C SER A 98 -3.50 -7.33 -5.50
N LEU A 99 -4.04 -8.49 -5.88
CA LEU A 99 -3.40 -9.43 -6.79
C LEU A 99 -3.28 -8.85 -8.20
N LEU A 100 -4.35 -8.23 -8.69
CA LEU A 100 -4.32 -7.53 -9.98
C LEU A 100 -3.33 -6.36 -9.95
N GLN A 101 -3.27 -5.61 -8.86
CA GLN A 101 -2.26 -4.57 -8.67
C GLN A 101 -0.83 -5.14 -8.63
N PHE A 102 -0.62 -6.29 -8.00
CA PHE A 102 0.67 -6.97 -7.98
C PHE A 102 1.17 -7.30 -9.40
N PHE A 103 0.30 -7.84 -10.24
CA PHE A 103 0.65 -8.15 -11.63
C PHE A 103 0.77 -6.90 -12.50
N SER A 104 -0.14 -5.95 -12.37
CA SER A 104 -0.17 -4.76 -13.23
C SER A 104 0.97 -3.78 -12.95
N SER A 105 1.42 -3.65 -11.69
CA SER A 105 2.42 -2.65 -11.32
C SER A 105 3.77 -2.81 -12.03
N PRO A 106 4.40 -4.00 -12.08
CA PRO A 106 5.63 -4.20 -12.83
C PRO A 106 5.44 -4.05 -14.34
N LEU A 107 4.29 -4.52 -14.87
CA LEU A 107 3.97 -4.38 -16.29
C LEU A 107 3.80 -2.93 -16.69
N THR A 108 3.08 -2.14 -15.89
CA THR A 108 2.92 -0.70 -16.06
C THR A 108 4.28 0.01 -16.01
N GLY A 109 5.16 -0.41 -15.11
CA GLY A 109 6.54 0.06 -15.03
C GLY A 109 7.30 -0.19 -16.32
N ALA A 110 7.30 -1.42 -16.84
CA ALA A 110 7.97 -1.80 -18.07
C ALA A 110 7.44 -1.04 -19.31
N VAL A 111 6.12 -0.87 -19.40
CA VAL A 111 5.49 -0.06 -20.46
C VAL A 111 5.95 1.40 -20.37
N SER A 112 6.06 1.93 -19.14
CA SER A 112 6.52 3.33 -18.93
C SER A 112 7.99 3.55 -19.25
N ASP A 113 8.82 2.51 -19.12
CA ASP A 113 10.23 2.57 -19.53
C ASP A 113 10.39 2.69 -21.06
N HIS A 114 9.39 2.25 -21.83
CA HIS A 114 9.39 2.33 -23.29
C HIS A 114 8.64 3.57 -23.81
N TRP A 115 7.40 3.80 -23.35
CA TRP A 115 6.57 4.90 -23.85
C TRP A 115 6.83 6.23 -23.17
N GLY A 116 7.44 6.22 -21.98
CA GLY A 116 7.62 7.37 -21.11
C GLY A 116 6.68 7.34 -19.90
N ARG A 117 7.03 8.08 -18.87
CA ARG A 117 6.31 8.09 -17.60
C ARG A 117 4.94 8.75 -17.70
N ARG A 118 4.92 9.94 -18.33
CA ARG A 118 3.72 10.78 -18.42
C ARG A 118 2.56 10.12 -19.18
N PRO A 119 2.71 9.56 -20.38
CA PRO A 119 1.59 8.95 -21.08
C PRO A 119 1.04 7.74 -20.33
N VAL A 120 1.90 6.94 -19.70
CA VAL A 120 1.44 5.73 -19.00
C VAL A 120 0.72 6.06 -17.69
N ILE A 121 1.15 7.07 -16.93
CA ILE A 121 0.41 7.49 -15.73
C ILE A 121 -0.97 8.07 -16.10
N LEU A 122 -1.09 8.79 -17.20
CA LEU A 122 -2.38 9.27 -17.70
C LEU A 122 -3.31 8.10 -18.08
N MET A 123 -2.78 7.05 -18.71
CA MET A 123 -3.56 5.84 -19.03
C MET A 123 -4.05 5.12 -17.78
N THR A 124 -3.22 5.01 -16.73
CA THR A 124 -3.63 4.39 -15.47
C THR A 124 -4.72 5.19 -14.78
N VAL A 125 -4.64 6.51 -14.78
CA VAL A 125 -5.68 7.38 -14.20
C VAL A 125 -6.98 7.33 -15.01
N MET A 126 -6.93 7.24 -16.34
CA MET A 126 -8.13 6.98 -17.17
C MET A 126 -8.80 5.66 -16.81
N GLY A 127 -8.03 4.61 -16.56
CA GLY A 127 -8.57 3.33 -16.07
C GLY A 127 -9.22 3.45 -14.69
N LEU A 128 -8.68 4.27 -13.79
CA LEU A 128 -9.31 4.56 -12.50
C LEU A 128 -10.60 5.35 -12.66
N ILE A 129 -10.68 6.32 -13.58
CA ILE A 129 -11.91 7.02 -13.92
C ILE A 129 -12.98 6.03 -14.37
N ALA A 130 -12.65 5.09 -15.28
CA ALA A 130 -13.56 4.04 -15.69
C ALA A 130 -14.02 3.15 -14.52
N SER A 131 -13.11 2.78 -13.62
CA SER A 131 -13.42 2.03 -12.41
C SER A 131 -14.41 2.77 -11.51
N TYR A 132 -14.17 4.04 -11.20
CA TYR A 132 -15.05 4.82 -10.32
C TYR A 132 -16.39 5.17 -11.01
N SER A 133 -16.43 5.35 -12.32
CA SER A 133 -17.66 5.49 -13.09
C SER A 133 -18.54 4.24 -12.97
N LEU A 134 -17.93 3.06 -13.12
CA LEU A 134 -18.64 1.79 -12.92
C LEU A 134 -19.11 1.61 -11.48
N TRP A 135 -18.31 2.02 -10.49
CA TRP A 135 -18.73 1.97 -9.09
C TRP A 135 -19.94 2.90 -8.85
N ALA A 136 -19.91 4.12 -9.34
CA ALA A 136 -21.03 5.05 -9.23
C ALA A 136 -22.30 4.53 -9.95
N ALA A 137 -22.14 3.88 -11.09
CA ALA A 137 -23.24 3.30 -11.86
C ALA A 137 -23.69 1.91 -11.37
N SER A 138 -22.95 1.29 -10.42
CA SER A 138 -23.22 -0.08 -10.00
C SER A 138 -24.59 -0.19 -9.30
N ARG A 139 -25.42 -1.10 -9.82
CA ARG A 139 -26.71 -1.50 -9.22
C ARG A 139 -26.72 -2.98 -8.87
N THR A 140 -25.76 -3.74 -9.38
CA THR A 140 -25.59 -5.16 -9.15
C THR A 140 -24.19 -5.42 -8.60
N PHE A 141 -24.06 -6.51 -7.84
CA PHE A 141 -22.78 -6.93 -7.28
C PHE A 141 -21.73 -7.21 -8.35
N GLY A 142 -22.15 -7.78 -9.51
CA GLY A 142 -21.26 -8.07 -10.62
C GLY A 142 -20.62 -6.81 -11.22
N VAL A 143 -21.37 -5.71 -11.39
CA VAL A 143 -20.83 -4.43 -11.85
C VAL A 143 -19.90 -3.80 -10.82
N PHE A 144 -20.24 -3.90 -9.53
CA PHE A 144 -19.36 -3.47 -8.44
C PHE A 144 -18.03 -4.24 -8.47
N LEU A 145 -18.08 -5.57 -8.59
CA LEU A 145 -16.87 -6.41 -8.67
C LEU A 145 -16.03 -6.06 -9.91
N LEU A 146 -16.66 -5.85 -11.06
CA LEU A 146 -15.98 -5.42 -12.29
C LEU A 146 -15.28 -4.07 -12.09
N SER A 147 -15.91 -3.14 -11.38
CA SER A 147 -15.25 -1.87 -11.03
C SER A 147 -13.96 -2.09 -10.23
N ARG A 148 -13.96 -3.04 -9.28
CA ARG A 148 -12.78 -3.38 -8.47
C ARG A 148 -11.69 -4.06 -9.29
N ILE A 149 -12.06 -4.92 -10.25
CA ILE A 149 -11.11 -5.57 -11.17
C ILE A 149 -10.41 -4.51 -12.04
N ILE A 150 -11.16 -3.62 -12.67
CA ILE A 150 -10.59 -2.54 -13.50
C ILE A 150 -9.72 -1.62 -12.65
N GLY A 151 -10.17 -1.27 -11.45
CA GLY A 151 -9.40 -0.45 -10.50
C GLY A 151 -8.08 -1.12 -10.09
N GLY A 152 -8.08 -2.42 -9.82
CA GLY A 152 -6.88 -3.18 -9.48
C GLY A 152 -5.85 -3.19 -10.60
N ILE A 153 -6.29 -3.45 -11.84
CA ILE A 153 -5.44 -3.42 -13.03
C ILE A 153 -4.86 -2.02 -13.27
N SER A 154 -5.66 -0.98 -13.04
CA SER A 154 -5.27 0.41 -13.30
C SER A 154 -4.44 1.05 -12.17
N LYS A 155 -4.28 0.41 -11.02
CA LYS A 155 -3.59 0.97 -9.84
C LYS A 155 -2.05 0.91 -9.95
N GLY A 156 -1.50 1.22 -11.11
CA GLY A 156 -0.06 1.32 -11.36
C GLY A 156 0.56 2.68 -11.01
N ASN A 157 -0.25 3.69 -10.71
CA ASN A 157 0.17 5.07 -10.48
C ASN A 157 1.16 5.25 -9.31
N VAL A 158 1.07 4.45 -8.25
CA VAL A 158 2.05 4.48 -7.14
C VAL A 158 3.43 4.04 -7.61
N SER A 159 3.50 2.97 -8.42
CA SER A 159 4.77 2.49 -8.99
C SER A 159 5.36 3.51 -9.95
N LEU A 160 4.52 4.13 -10.77
CA LEU A 160 4.95 5.19 -11.69
C LEU A 160 5.43 6.45 -10.96
N SER A 161 4.73 6.90 -9.92
CA SER A 161 5.15 8.00 -9.05
C SER A 161 6.54 7.76 -8.46
N THR A 162 6.80 6.53 -8.05
CA THR A 162 8.13 6.14 -7.55
C THR A 162 9.18 6.14 -8.66
N ALA A 163 8.83 5.66 -9.86
CA ALA A 163 9.75 5.68 -11.01
C ALA A 163 10.07 7.12 -11.42
N ILE A 164 9.09 8.01 -11.47
CA ILE A 164 9.28 9.44 -11.75
C ILE A 164 10.26 10.08 -10.74
N ILE A 165 10.10 9.79 -9.45
CA ILE A 165 11.02 10.28 -8.41
C ILE A 165 12.41 9.65 -8.56
N ALA A 166 12.50 8.38 -8.94
CA ALA A 166 13.77 7.70 -9.18
C ALA A 166 14.54 8.26 -10.39
N ASP A 167 13.83 8.80 -11.38
CA ASP A 167 14.43 9.44 -12.57
C ASP A 167 15.10 10.80 -12.25
N LEU A 168 14.87 11.40 -11.08
CA LEU A 168 15.52 12.64 -10.67
C LEU A 168 17.03 12.44 -10.48
N HIS A 169 17.83 13.34 -11.02
CA HIS A 169 19.29 13.20 -11.04
C HIS A 169 19.95 13.35 -9.66
N SER A 170 19.37 14.19 -8.78
CA SER A 170 19.93 14.44 -7.44
C SER A 170 19.52 13.37 -6.42
N PRO A 171 20.49 12.72 -5.73
CA PRO A 171 20.18 11.77 -4.65
C PRO A 171 19.36 12.40 -3.51
N LYS A 172 19.62 13.68 -3.19
CA LYS A 172 18.88 14.45 -2.18
C LYS A 172 17.41 14.65 -2.60
N ALA A 173 17.18 15.00 -3.89
CA ALA A 173 15.82 15.16 -4.42
C ALA A 173 15.06 13.83 -4.44
N ARG A 174 15.71 12.72 -4.83
CA ARG A 174 15.11 11.37 -4.77
C ARG A 174 14.68 10.99 -3.36
N SER A 175 15.55 11.16 -2.37
CA SER A 175 15.24 10.88 -0.96
C SER A 175 14.06 11.72 -0.47
N LYS A 176 14.06 13.03 -0.77
CA LYS A 176 12.94 13.93 -0.44
C LYS A 176 11.64 13.49 -1.12
N GLY A 177 11.69 13.16 -2.41
CA GLY A 177 10.52 12.71 -3.16
C GLY A 177 9.94 11.41 -2.63
N MET A 178 10.77 10.42 -2.26
CA MET A 178 10.32 9.17 -1.64
C MET A 178 9.65 9.42 -0.28
N ALA A 179 10.19 10.32 0.53
CA ALA A 179 9.57 10.73 1.79
C ALA A 179 8.20 11.39 1.55
N MET A 180 8.07 12.24 0.54
CA MET A 180 6.80 12.90 0.18
C MET A 180 5.75 11.89 -0.30
N ILE A 181 6.13 10.83 -1.02
CA ILE A 181 5.22 9.71 -1.34
C ILE A 181 4.65 9.10 -0.04
N GLY A 182 5.49 8.86 0.96
CA GLY A 182 5.05 8.36 2.27
C GLY A 182 4.06 9.30 2.97
N VAL A 183 4.30 10.61 2.91
CA VAL A 183 3.39 11.64 3.45
C VAL A 183 2.04 11.62 2.71
N ALA A 184 2.04 11.50 1.38
CA ALA A 184 0.81 11.39 0.59
C ALA A 184 -0.04 10.18 1.03
N PHE A 185 0.59 9.03 1.25
CA PHE A 185 -0.07 7.84 1.79
C PHE A 185 -0.70 8.11 3.17
N SER A 186 0.08 8.66 4.11
CA SER A 186 -0.41 8.95 5.46
C SER A 186 -1.61 9.90 5.43
N LEU A 187 -1.56 10.98 4.66
CA LEU A 187 -2.66 11.93 4.55
C LEU A 187 -3.87 11.33 3.84
N GLY A 188 -3.68 10.60 2.73
CA GLY A 188 -4.76 9.97 1.97
C GLY A 188 -5.53 8.95 2.80
N PHE A 189 -4.84 8.06 3.51
CA PHE A 189 -5.45 7.06 4.38
C PHE A 189 -5.98 7.61 5.70
N THR A 190 -5.58 8.82 6.11
CA THR A 190 -6.16 9.49 7.28
C THR A 190 -7.46 10.22 6.91
N LEU A 191 -7.45 11.01 5.84
CA LEU A 191 -8.57 11.88 5.47
C LEU A 191 -9.62 11.15 4.61
N GLY A 192 -9.19 10.26 3.70
CA GLY A 192 -10.07 9.59 2.75
C GLY A 192 -11.21 8.81 3.40
N PRO A 193 -10.95 7.90 4.36
CA PRO A 193 -12.02 7.15 5.01
C PRO A 193 -13.02 8.03 5.74
N MET A 194 -12.56 9.09 6.40
CA MET A 194 -13.46 10.05 7.08
C MET A 194 -14.37 10.78 6.08
N MET A 195 -13.80 11.22 4.96
CA MET A 195 -14.57 11.86 3.88
C MET A 195 -15.58 10.89 3.25
N GLY A 196 -15.17 9.64 2.97
CA GLY A 196 -16.05 8.62 2.41
C GLY A 196 -17.25 8.33 3.30
N ALA A 197 -17.00 8.17 4.59
CA ALA A 197 -18.05 7.98 5.59
C ALA A 197 -19.00 9.17 5.70
N TYR A 198 -18.47 10.39 5.69
CA TYR A 198 -19.28 11.62 5.74
C TYR A 198 -20.19 11.76 4.51
N LEU A 199 -19.65 11.52 3.32
CA LEU A 199 -20.42 11.59 2.07
C LEU A 199 -21.54 10.52 2.02
N ALA A 200 -21.29 9.34 2.56
CA ALA A 200 -22.31 8.30 2.65
C ALA A 200 -23.47 8.66 3.57
N MET A 201 -23.24 9.48 4.62
CA MET A 201 -24.30 9.94 5.49
C MET A 201 -25.24 10.99 4.85
N GLN A 202 -24.75 11.71 3.84
CA GLN A 202 -25.52 12.76 3.15
C GLN A 202 -26.39 12.23 2.01
N THR A 203 -26.54 10.92 1.87
CA THR A 203 -27.33 10.30 0.80
C THR A 203 -28.83 10.58 0.99
N GLU A 204 -29.52 10.98 -0.08
CA GLU A 204 -30.95 11.27 -0.07
C GLU A 204 -31.77 9.98 -0.11
N LYS A 205 -33.06 10.10 0.32
CA LYS A 205 -33.99 8.97 0.26
C LYS A 205 -34.18 8.51 -1.18
N GLY A 206 -33.86 7.25 -1.46
CA GLY A 206 -33.95 6.64 -2.79
C GLY A 206 -32.64 6.54 -3.56
N GLU A 207 -31.55 7.17 -3.08
CA GLU A 207 -30.22 6.97 -3.62
C GLU A 207 -29.50 5.82 -2.92
N VAL A 208 -28.56 5.16 -3.64
CA VAL A 208 -27.69 4.16 -3.03
C VAL A 208 -26.69 4.88 -2.12
N PHE A 209 -26.57 4.46 -0.86
CA PHE A 209 -25.81 5.17 0.18
C PHE A 209 -24.35 5.47 -0.18
N TYR A 210 -23.72 4.70 -1.05
CA TYR A 210 -22.34 4.91 -1.49
C TYR A 210 -22.20 5.80 -2.74
N LEU A 211 -23.30 6.24 -3.35
CA LEU A 211 -23.25 6.97 -4.64
C LEU A 211 -22.45 8.26 -4.55
N ARG A 212 -22.64 9.06 -3.53
CA ARG A 212 -21.91 10.33 -3.35
C ARG A 212 -20.41 10.11 -3.13
N SER A 213 -20.04 9.05 -2.40
CA SER A 213 -18.64 8.67 -2.23
C SER A 213 -18.00 8.21 -3.54
N ALA A 214 -18.73 7.43 -4.35
CA ALA A 214 -18.28 6.98 -5.66
C ALA A 214 -18.11 8.15 -6.65
N LEU A 215 -19.08 9.07 -6.68
CA LEU A 215 -19.00 10.29 -7.51
C LEU A 215 -17.85 11.20 -7.08
N SER A 216 -17.59 11.32 -5.77
CA SER A 216 -16.45 12.09 -5.27
C SER A 216 -15.11 11.46 -5.66
N ALA A 217 -15.00 10.12 -5.61
CA ALA A 217 -13.82 9.40 -6.11
C ALA A 217 -13.60 9.66 -7.61
N LEU A 218 -14.68 9.67 -8.38
CA LEU A 218 -14.65 10.01 -9.82
C LEU A 218 -14.17 11.45 -10.03
N VAL A 219 -14.70 12.42 -9.29
CA VAL A 219 -14.28 13.84 -9.38
C VAL A 219 -12.80 13.98 -9.04
N PHE A 220 -12.32 13.34 -7.97
CA PHE A 220 -10.89 13.35 -7.63
C PHE A 220 -10.03 12.75 -8.75
N SER A 221 -10.43 11.64 -9.36
CA SER A 221 -9.66 11.04 -10.47
C SER A 221 -9.67 11.90 -11.73
N VAL A 222 -10.78 12.57 -12.05
CA VAL A 222 -10.82 13.51 -13.17
C VAL A 222 -9.95 14.74 -12.88
N ALA A 223 -10.00 15.27 -11.66
CA ALA A 223 -9.14 16.36 -11.24
C ALA A 223 -7.66 15.97 -11.31
N ASP A 224 -7.32 14.75 -10.87
CA ASP A 224 -5.95 14.22 -10.94
C ASP A 224 -5.49 14.05 -12.39
N LEU A 225 -6.35 13.54 -13.29
CA LEU A 225 -6.04 13.45 -14.71
C LEU A 225 -5.70 14.82 -15.31
N ILE A 226 -6.53 15.82 -15.05
CA ILE A 226 -6.32 17.19 -15.54
C ILE A 226 -5.04 17.78 -14.94
N PHE A 227 -4.82 17.59 -13.64
CA PHE A 227 -3.65 18.07 -12.92
C PHE A 227 -2.36 17.48 -13.50
N ILE A 228 -2.30 16.16 -13.68
CA ILE A 228 -1.14 15.47 -14.28
C ILE A 228 -0.96 15.91 -15.74
N PHE A 229 -2.04 16.00 -16.51
CA PHE A 229 -1.97 16.41 -17.91
C PHE A 229 -1.40 17.80 -18.10
N LEU A 230 -1.78 18.75 -17.25
CA LEU A 230 -1.33 20.15 -17.37
C LEU A 230 0.07 20.38 -16.78
N LEU A 231 0.42 19.73 -15.68
CA LEU A 231 1.58 20.12 -14.87
C LEU A 231 2.73 19.12 -14.89
N LEU A 232 2.49 17.83 -15.08
CA LEU A 232 3.56 16.84 -15.02
C LEU A 232 4.36 16.84 -16.32
N PRO A 233 5.67 17.18 -16.28
CA PRO A 233 6.55 17.02 -17.43
C PRO A 233 6.89 15.56 -17.67
N GLU A 234 7.35 15.20 -18.87
CA GLU A 234 7.97 13.89 -19.08
C GLU A 234 9.34 13.87 -18.40
N THR A 235 9.56 12.88 -17.53
CA THR A 235 10.78 12.75 -16.75
C THR A 235 11.77 11.76 -17.33
N LEU A 236 11.33 10.89 -18.25
CA LEU A 236 12.20 9.93 -18.93
C LEU A 236 12.54 10.40 -20.35
N PRO A 237 13.77 10.94 -20.59
CA PRO A 237 14.21 11.39 -21.91
C PRO A 237 14.15 10.23 -22.94
N LYS A 238 13.89 10.57 -24.20
CA LYS A 238 13.76 9.57 -25.28
C LYS A 238 14.99 8.68 -25.43
N GLU A 239 16.17 9.23 -25.19
CA GLU A 239 17.47 8.54 -25.31
C GLU A 239 17.68 7.49 -24.21
N LYS A 240 16.96 7.62 -23.08
CA LYS A 240 17.02 6.66 -21.94
C LYS A 240 15.91 5.62 -21.96
N ARG A 241 15.01 5.71 -22.95
CA ARG A 241 13.91 4.75 -23.07
C ARG A 241 14.42 3.41 -23.59
N VAL A 242 13.79 2.35 -23.11
CA VAL A 242 14.10 0.99 -23.56
C VAL A 242 13.58 0.81 -25.00
N PRO A 243 14.39 0.21 -25.92
CA PRO A 243 14.02 0.12 -27.34
C PRO A 243 12.76 -0.69 -27.60
N SER A 244 12.45 -1.67 -26.74
CA SER A 244 11.33 -2.59 -26.91
C SER A 244 10.64 -2.86 -25.57
N VAL A 245 9.32 -2.95 -25.58
CA VAL A 245 8.52 -3.35 -24.40
C VAL A 245 8.93 -4.75 -23.93
N THR A 246 9.27 -5.64 -24.85
CA THR A 246 9.69 -7.03 -24.54
C THR A 246 10.97 -7.10 -23.72
N SER A 247 11.94 -6.20 -23.92
CA SER A 247 13.16 -6.17 -23.12
C SER A 247 12.91 -5.61 -21.70
N GLY A 248 11.99 -4.67 -21.54
CA GLY A 248 11.49 -4.21 -20.24
C GLY A 248 10.66 -5.27 -19.52
N PHE A 249 9.90 -6.05 -20.28
CA PHE A 249 9.06 -7.13 -19.76
C PHE A 249 9.88 -8.25 -19.08
N GLN A 250 11.06 -8.56 -19.58
CA GLN A 250 11.92 -9.59 -18.99
C GLN A 250 12.41 -9.19 -17.59
N ALA A 251 12.69 -7.90 -17.38
CA ALA A 251 12.97 -7.38 -16.04
C ALA A 251 11.73 -7.37 -15.14
N ALA A 252 10.53 -7.15 -15.71
CA ALA A 252 9.27 -7.20 -14.98
C ALA A 252 8.89 -8.64 -14.56
N VAL A 253 9.22 -9.65 -15.36
CA VAL A 253 8.98 -11.08 -15.03
C VAL A 253 9.69 -11.50 -13.74
N ASP A 254 10.90 -11.01 -13.49
CA ASP A 254 11.62 -11.27 -12.22
C ASP A 254 10.87 -10.66 -11.01
N LEU A 255 10.11 -9.58 -11.22
CA LEU A 255 9.27 -8.96 -10.19
C LEU A 255 7.89 -9.63 -10.05
N LEU A 256 7.50 -10.47 -10.99
CA LEU A 256 6.25 -11.25 -10.95
C LEU A 256 6.45 -12.64 -10.36
N SER A 257 7.68 -13.16 -10.34
CA SER A 257 7.98 -14.47 -9.77
C SER A 257 8.20 -14.37 -8.25
N PRO A 258 7.32 -14.96 -7.41
CA PRO A 258 7.50 -14.95 -5.96
C PRO A 258 8.87 -15.49 -5.53
N LEU A 259 9.32 -16.59 -6.13
CA LEU A 259 10.63 -17.19 -5.80
C LEU A 259 11.79 -16.23 -6.11
N ALA A 260 11.76 -15.55 -7.26
CA ALA A 260 12.77 -14.58 -7.64
C ALA A 260 12.78 -13.37 -6.71
N LEU A 261 11.60 -12.93 -6.22
CA LEU A 261 11.45 -11.83 -5.25
C LEU A 261 12.11 -12.20 -3.91
N PHE A 262 11.81 -13.37 -3.34
CA PHE A 262 12.39 -13.80 -2.06
C PHE A 262 13.91 -14.06 -2.17
N GLN A 263 14.42 -14.43 -3.34
CA GLN A 263 15.84 -14.62 -3.59
C GLN A 263 16.58 -13.33 -3.95
N PHE A 264 15.87 -12.20 -4.14
CA PHE A 264 16.45 -10.95 -4.65
C PHE A 264 17.22 -11.14 -5.97
N SER A 265 16.70 -12.00 -6.85
CA SER A 265 17.40 -12.44 -8.08
C SER A 265 17.79 -11.28 -8.99
N ALA A 266 16.96 -10.23 -9.09
CA ALA A 266 17.26 -9.06 -9.90
C ALA A 266 18.45 -8.21 -9.35
N VAL A 267 18.81 -8.38 -8.09
CA VAL A 267 19.97 -7.72 -7.45
C VAL A 267 21.22 -8.60 -7.58
N THR A 268 21.08 -9.93 -7.39
CA THR A 268 22.20 -10.86 -7.42
C THR A 268 22.76 -11.10 -8.83
N ARG A 269 21.93 -10.96 -9.89
CA ARG A 269 22.35 -11.08 -11.30
C ARG A 269 22.98 -9.81 -11.88
N GLY A 270 23.06 -8.71 -11.12
CA GLY A 270 23.67 -7.47 -11.56
C GLY A 270 25.19 -7.54 -11.65
N LYS A 271 25.83 -6.64 -12.46
CA LYS A 271 27.29 -6.58 -12.63
C LYS A 271 28.05 -6.30 -11.32
N GLU A 272 27.40 -5.69 -10.34
CA GLU A 272 27.94 -5.44 -9.00
C GLU A 272 27.04 -6.20 -8.00
N SER A 273 27.34 -7.48 -7.77
CA SER A 273 26.61 -8.25 -6.74
C SER A 273 27.06 -7.83 -5.34
N PRO A 274 26.12 -7.59 -4.40
CA PRO A 274 26.48 -7.36 -2.99
C PRO A 274 27.19 -8.60 -2.40
N SER A 275 27.91 -8.43 -1.29
CA SER A 275 28.53 -9.56 -0.59
C SER A 275 27.46 -10.61 -0.22
N GLU A 276 27.86 -11.88 -0.15
CA GLU A 276 26.95 -12.99 0.20
C GLU A 276 26.20 -12.74 1.52
N GLN A 277 26.88 -12.15 2.50
CA GLN A 277 26.26 -11.77 3.78
C GLN A 277 25.18 -10.71 3.61
N ASN A 278 25.39 -9.73 2.74
CA ASN A 278 24.39 -8.69 2.44
C ASN A 278 23.19 -9.28 1.71
N VAL A 279 23.40 -10.19 0.78
CA VAL A 279 22.31 -10.91 0.08
C VAL A 279 21.50 -11.74 1.06
N GLN A 280 22.16 -12.44 2.00
CA GLN A 280 21.46 -13.21 3.03
C GLN A 280 20.64 -12.30 3.97
N ASN A 281 21.20 -11.17 4.39
CA ASN A 281 20.46 -10.19 5.18
C ASN A 281 19.26 -9.61 4.41
N LEU A 282 19.40 -9.32 3.11
CA LEU A 282 18.30 -8.87 2.24
C LEU A 282 17.19 -9.92 2.15
N LYS A 283 17.51 -11.20 2.01
CA LYS A 283 16.54 -12.30 1.98
C LYS A 283 15.76 -12.38 3.30
N ILE A 284 16.45 -12.30 4.44
CA ILE A 284 15.82 -12.33 5.76
C ILE A 284 14.93 -11.09 5.97
N LEU A 285 15.41 -9.91 5.60
CA LEU A 285 14.64 -8.66 5.70
C LEU A 285 13.42 -8.68 4.77
N GLY A 286 13.58 -9.17 3.54
CA GLY A 286 12.48 -9.29 2.59
C GLY A 286 11.40 -10.27 3.07
N LEU A 287 11.82 -11.41 3.63
CA LEU A 287 10.88 -12.38 4.23
C LEU A 287 10.18 -11.81 5.46
N ALA A 288 10.91 -11.14 6.35
CA ALA A 288 10.33 -10.48 7.52
C ALA A 288 9.34 -9.38 7.13
N TYR A 289 9.66 -8.58 6.11
CA TYR A 289 8.79 -7.55 5.55
C TYR A 289 7.51 -8.15 4.94
N PHE A 290 7.65 -9.22 4.16
CA PHE A 290 6.52 -9.93 3.57
C PHE A 290 5.61 -10.51 4.66
N LEU A 291 6.15 -11.27 5.61
CA LEU A 291 5.36 -11.88 6.69
C LEU A 291 4.68 -10.82 7.57
N TYR A 292 5.38 -9.73 7.88
CA TYR A 292 4.77 -8.62 8.61
C TYR A 292 3.57 -8.06 7.85
N LEU A 293 3.75 -7.68 6.58
CA LEU A 293 2.67 -7.10 5.78
C LEU A 293 1.55 -8.10 5.48
N PHE A 294 1.87 -9.37 5.31
CA PHE A 294 0.89 -10.44 5.11
C PHE A 294 -0.07 -10.55 6.29
N LEU A 295 0.45 -10.64 7.50
CA LEU A 295 -0.35 -10.69 8.72
C LEU A 295 -1.06 -9.37 9.00
N PHE A 296 -0.33 -8.26 8.86
CA PHE A 296 -0.83 -6.92 9.14
C PHE A 296 -1.99 -6.54 8.24
N SER A 297 -1.85 -6.71 6.92
CA SER A 297 -2.90 -6.36 5.95
C SER A 297 -4.14 -7.23 6.08
N GLY A 298 -3.97 -8.50 6.44
CA GLY A 298 -5.08 -9.41 6.71
C GLY A 298 -5.91 -8.96 7.91
N LEU A 299 -5.23 -8.64 9.01
CA LEU A 299 -5.89 -8.18 10.23
C LEU A 299 -6.44 -6.75 10.11
N GLU A 300 -5.73 -5.85 9.42
CA GLU A 300 -6.24 -4.52 9.07
C GLU A 300 -7.55 -4.59 8.29
N TYR A 301 -7.61 -5.50 7.32
CA TYR A 301 -8.79 -5.70 6.51
C TYR A 301 -9.98 -6.24 7.34
N THR A 302 -9.75 -7.25 8.16
CA THR A 302 -10.78 -7.86 9.00
C THR A 302 -11.25 -6.96 10.14
N LEU A 303 -10.45 -5.94 10.53
CA LEU A 303 -10.79 -4.96 11.57
C LEU A 303 -12.10 -4.23 11.26
N SER A 304 -12.32 -3.80 10.01
CA SER A 304 -13.56 -3.13 9.59
C SER A 304 -14.77 -4.02 9.79
N PHE A 305 -14.64 -5.31 9.48
CA PHE A 305 -15.72 -6.27 9.67
C PHE A 305 -15.95 -6.59 11.14
N LEU A 306 -14.89 -6.74 11.94
CA LEU A 306 -15.00 -6.93 13.38
C LEU A 306 -15.78 -5.79 14.04
N THR A 307 -15.42 -4.55 13.72
CA THR A 307 -16.06 -3.37 14.31
C THR A 307 -17.51 -3.22 13.83
N HIS A 308 -17.80 -3.58 12.58
CA HIS A 308 -19.16 -3.58 12.05
C HIS A 308 -20.01 -4.67 12.71
N GLN A 309 -19.52 -5.88 12.85
CA GLN A 309 -20.29 -7.02 13.37
C GLN A 309 -20.44 -6.99 14.89
N ARG A 310 -19.37 -6.68 15.64
CA ARG A 310 -19.36 -6.75 17.11
C ARG A 310 -19.88 -5.49 17.77
N PHE A 311 -19.50 -4.31 17.25
CA PHE A 311 -19.84 -3.03 17.84
C PHE A 311 -20.93 -2.28 17.06
N HIS A 312 -21.43 -2.88 15.95
CA HIS A 312 -22.41 -2.26 15.05
C HIS A 312 -21.99 -0.86 14.58
N PHE A 313 -20.68 -0.70 14.30
CA PHE A 313 -20.18 0.59 13.83
C PHE A 313 -20.79 0.95 12.50
N SER A 314 -21.41 2.14 12.45
CA SER A 314 -21.83 2.78 11.21
C SER A 314 -20.61 3.17 10.36
N SER A 315 -20.82 3.46 9.08
CA SER A 315 -19.76 3.95 8.19
C SER A 315 -19.02 5.17 8.76
N MET A 316 -19.76 6.07 9.45
CA MET A 316 -19.17 7.24 10.11
C MET A 316 -18.26 6.84 11.29
N GLN A 317 -18.68 5.88 12.11
CA GLN A 317 -17.85 5.40 13.23
C GLN A 317 -16.60 4.70 12.71
N GLN A 318 -16.71 3.95 11.61
CA GLN A 318 -15.56 3.38 10.89
C GLN A 318 -14.62 4.48 10.36
N GLY A 319 -15.17 5.51 9.74
CA GLY A 319 -14.39 6.66 9.28
C GLY A 319 -13.63 7.36 10.42
N LYS A 320 -14.29 7.57 11.57
CA LYS A 320 -13.67 8.14 12.79
C LYS A 320 -12.57 7.23 13.33
N MET A 321 -12.74 5.90 13.28
CA MET A 321 -11.73 4.93 13.68
C MET A 321 -10.48 5.03 12.79
N PHE A 322 -10.63 5.04 11.48
CA PHE A 322 -9.49 5.20 10.55
C PHE A 322 -8.82 6.56 10.71
N PHE A 323 -9.59 7.62 10.93
CA PHE A 323 -9.05 8.94 11.20
C PHE A 323 -8.24 8.97 12.51
N PHE A 324 -8.71 8.33 13.58
CA PHE A 324 -7.97 8.17 14.83
C PHE A 324 -6.64 7.42 14.60
N ILE A 325 -6.67 6.30 13.88
CA ILE A 325 -5.47 5.54 13.50
C ILE A 325 -4.50 6.44 12.73
N GLY A 326 -4.97 7.14 11.71
CA GLY A 326 -4.15 7.99 10.85
C GLY A 326 -3.50 9.16 11.59
N ILE A 327 -4.23 9.88 12.44
CA ILE A 327 -3.67 10.96 13.28
C ILE A 327 -2.63 10.40 14.26
N THR A 328 -2.94 9.27 14.91
CA THR A 328 -2.01 8.63 15.85
C THR A 328 -0.71 8.25 15.13
N MET A 329 -0.82 7.66 13.93
CA MET A 329 0.36 7.36 13.09
C MET A 329 1.15 8.62 12.74
N ALA A 330 0.47 9.71 12.33
CA ALA A 330 1.13 10.96 11.97
C ALA A 330 1.90 11.57 13.15
N VAL A 331 1.33 11.56 14.35
CA VAL A 331 1.98 12.02 15.58
C VAL A 331 3.21 11.17 15.91
N ILE A 332 3.10 9.85 15.79
CA ILE A 332 4.22 8.93 16.05
C ILE A 332 5.32 9.10 15.01
N GLN A 333 4.96 9.22 13.73
CA GLN A 333 5.94 9.44 12.65
C GLN A 333 6.65 10.79 12.81
N GLY A 334 5.92 11.86 13.10
CA GLY A 334 6.47 13.20 13.31
C GLY A 334 7.32 13.34 14.56
N GLY A 335 6.91 12.67 15.64
CA GLY A 335 7.56 12.76 16.96
C GLY A 335 8.65 11.71 17.20
N TYR A 336 8.26 10.44 17.21
CA TYR A 336 9.14 9.33 17.58
C TYR A 336 9.98 8.80 16.42
N ALA A 337 9.36 8.49 15.27
CA ALA A 337 10.08 7.85 14.17
C ALA A 337 11.22 8.72 13.62
N ARG A 338 11.01 10.04 13.55
CA ARG A 338 12.05 11.01 13.14
C ARG A 338 13.28 11.05 14.07
N ARG A 339 13.12 10.65 15.33
CA ARG A 339 14.19 10.66 16.35
C ARG A 339 14.96 9.35 16.42
N ILE A 340 14.57 8.35 15.63
CA ILE A 340 15.29 7.08 15.57
C ILE A 340 16.66 7.33 14.91
N LYS A 341 17.72 7.09 15.70
CA LYS A 341 19.09 7.25 15.20
C LYS A 341 19.41 6.20 14.15
N PRO A 342 20.16 6.54 13.08
CA PRO A 342 20.66 5.58 12.11
C PRO A 342 21.38 4.41 12.80
N GLY A 343 21.05 3.17 12.42
CA GLY A 343 21.54 1.93 13.04
C GLY A 343 20.64 1.38 14.17
N ASN A 344 19.65 2.12 14.63
CA ASN A 344 18.68 1.64 15.64
C ASN A 344 17.31 1.26 15.05
N GLU A 345 17.16 1.31 13.71
CA GLU A 345 15.91 1.04 13.02
C GLU A 345 15.39 -0.37 13.32
N ILE A 346 16.26 -1.39 13.24
CA ILE A 346 15.88 -2.79 13.54
C ILE A 346 15.43 -2.94 14.99
N LYS A 347 16.05 -2.23 15.95
CA LYS A 347 15.62 -2.25 17.35
C LYS A 347 14.23 -1.63 17.52
N ALA A 348 13.96 -0.53 16.80
CA ALA A 348 12.66 0.12 16.82
C ALA A 348 11.58 -0.80 16.20
N VAL A 349 11.87 -1.45 15.08
CA VAL A 349 10.98 -2.43 14.43
C VAL A 349 10.66 -3.59 15.38
N LYS A 350 11.67 -4.17 16.04
CA LYS A 350 11.44 -5.26 17.01
C LYS A 350 10.52 -4.84 18.14
N ARG A 351 10.71 -3.64 18.71
CA ARG A 351 9.82 -3.10 19.75
C ARG A 351 8.39 -2.89 19.23
N ALA A 352 8.26 -2.35 18.03
CA ALA A 352 6.96 -2.11 17.40
C ALA A 352 6.20 -3.43 17.14
N ILE A 353 6.87 -4.47 16.64
CA ILE A 353 6.25 -5.79 16.44
C ILE A 353 5.90 -6.43 17.81
N MET A 354 6.73 -6.29 18.82
CA MET A 354 6.41 -6.77 20.18
C MET A 354 5.14 -6.11 20.75
N LEU A 355 4.93 -4.81 20.48
CA LEU A 355 3.71 -4.11 20.89
C LEU A 355 2.49 -4.47 20.04
N LEU A 356 2.70 -4.91 18.80
CA LEU A 356 1.62 -5.30 17.90
C LEU A 356 0.93 -6.60 18.35
N ILE A 357 1.67 -7.53 18.95
CA ILE A 357 1.10 -8.79 19.45
C ILE A 357 -0.01 -8.52 20.46
N PRO A 358 0.22 -7.81 21.60
CA PRO A 358 -0.86 -7.49 22.52
C PRO A 358 -1.91 -6.57 21.90
N ALA A 359 -1.56 -5.72 20.91
CA ALA A 359 -2.53 -4.90 20.19
C ALA A 359 -3.60 -5.77 19.52
N PHE A 360 -3.20 -6.81 18.80
CA PHE A 360 -4.15 -7.70 18.13
C PHE A 360 -4.95 -8.57 19.10
N LEU A 361 -4.36 -8.98 20.23
CA LEU A 361 -5.11 -9.63 21.28
C LEU A 361 -6.19 -8.70 21.86
N LEU A 362 -5.84 -7.45 22.18
CA LEU A 362 -6.81 -6.46 22.67
C LEU A 362 -7.92 -6.20 21.66
N ILE A 363 -7.61 -6.08 20.36
CA ILE A 363 -8.60 -5.87 19.31
C ILE A 363 -9.51 -7.10 19.15
N GLY A 364 -8.91 -8.29 19.04
CA GLY A 364 -9.66 -9.54 18.82
C GLY A 364 -10.63 -9.89 19.95
N TRP A 365 -10.24 -9.62 21.19
CA TRP A 365 -11.02 -9.89 22.40
C TRP A 365 -11.74 -8.65 22.94
N ALA A 366 -11.78 -7.55 22.21
CA ALA A 366 -12.41 -6.31 22.66
C ALA A 366 -13.88 -6.53 23.00
N ALA A 367 -14.23 -6.36 24.27
CA ALA A 367 -15.60 -6.41 24.77
C ALA A 367 -16.29 -5.04 24.74
N ASN A 368 -15.50 -3.96 24.70
CA ASN A 368 -15.97 -2.58 24.68
C ASN A 368 -15.07 -1.68 23.82
N VAL A 369 -15.58 -0.50 23.48
CA VAL A 369 -14.87 0.46 22.63
C VAL A 369 -13.56 0.96 23.26
N THR A 370 -13.49 1.04 24.59
CA THR A 370 -12.27 1.47 25.29
C THR A 370 -11.13 0.48 25.09
N MET A 371 -11.41 -0.83 25.25
CA MET A 371 -10.43 -1.88 24.98
C MET A 371 -10.00 -1.91 23.51
N LEU A 372 -10.96 -1.73 22.59
CA LEU A 372 -10.68 -1.58 21.17
C LEU A 372 -9.74 -0.39 20.91
N SER A 373 -10.04 0.78 21.49
CA SER A 373 -9.22 1.99 21.31
C SER A 373 -7.80 1.84 21.84
N ALA A 374 -7.62 1.16 22.98
CA ALA A 374 -6.29 0.84 23.50
C ALA A 374 -5.50 -0.07 22.55
N GLY A 375 -6.15 -1.11 21.98
CA GLY A 375 -5.57 -1.96 20.96
C GLY A 375 -5.19 -1.18 19.68
N LEU A 376 -6.07 -0.28 19.21
CA LEU A 376 -5.83 0.56 18.04
C LEU A 376 -4.67 1.55 18.25
N LEU A 377 -4.46 2.05 19.46
CA LEU A 377 -3.32 2.92 19.78
C LEU A 377 -1.99 2.17 19.62
N LEU A 378 -1.89 0.96 20.16
CA LEU A 378 -0.70 0.10 20.00
C LEU A 378 -0.50 -0.33 18.53
N TYR A 379 -1.59 -0.66 17.84
CA TYR A 379 -1.60 -0.96 16.40
C TYR A 379 -1.03 0.21 15.58
N SER A 380 -1.50 1.43 15.83
CA SER A 380 -1.05 2.63 15.12
C SER A 380 0.44 2.91 15.36
N PHE A 381 0.97 2.58 16.55
CA PHE A 381 2.39 2.70 16.84
C PHE A 381 3.22 1.78 15.93
N ALA A 382 2.83 0.52 15.79
CA ALA A 382 3.53 -0.42 14.93
C ALA A 382 3.41 -0.04 13.44
N ALA A 383 2.21 0.34 13.00
CA ALA A 383 1.96 0.79 11.63
C ALA A 383 2.83 1.99 11.23
N ALA A 384 3.04 2.92 12.16
CA ALA A 384 3.84 4.11 11.93
C ALA A 384 5.34 3.84 11.77
N ILE A 385 5.87 2.76 12.36
CA ILE A 385 7.32 2.53 12.52
C ILE A 385 7.83 1.41 11.60
N VAL A 386 7.14 0.28 11.53
CA VAL A 386 7.71 -0.95 10.93
C VAL A 386 8.05 -0.78 9.47
N ILE A 387 7.10 -0.32 8.65
CA ILE A 387 7.29 -0.20 7.20
C ILE A 387 8.38 0.83 6.84
N PRO A 388 8.36 2.07 7.37
CA PRO A 388 9.39 3.06 7.05
C PRO A 388 10.78 2.61 7.50
N CYS A 389 10.90 2.05 8.71
CA CYS A 389 12.20 1.61 9.23
C CYS A 389 12.77 0.41 8.47
N LEU A 390 11.95 -0.61 8.15
CA LEU A 390 12.40 -1.75 7.33
C LEU A 390 12.80 -1.29 5.92
N SER A 391 12.05 -0.39 5.32
CA SER A 391 12.39 0.18 4.00
C SER A 391 13.71 0.94 4.04
N ALA A 392 13.96 1.72 5.10
CA ALA A 392 15.22 2.43 5.29
C ALA A 392 16.41 1.46 5.45
N VAL A 393 16.26 0.41 6.27
CA VAL A 393 17.30 -0.62 6.46
C VAL A 393 17.60 -1.35 5.16
N VAL A 394 16.57 -1.83 4.46
CA VAL A 394 16.72 -2.57 3.19
C VAL A 394 17.39 -1.71 2.12
N SER A 395 17.07 -0.42 2.05
CA SER A 395 17.70 0.51 1.10
C SER A 395 19.20 0.70 1.35
N GLY A 396 19.66 0.46 2.59
CA GLY A 396 21.07 0.55 2.97
C GLY A 396 21.94 -0.59 2.44
N TYR A 397 21.36 -1.76 2.13
CA TYR A 397 22.10 -2.91 1.61
C TYR A 397 22.35 -2.87 0.10
N GLY A 398 21.66 -1.99 -0.64
CA GLY A 398 21.88 -1.83 -2.09
C GLY A 398 22.99 -0.84 -2.39
N THR A 399 23.84 -1.13 -3.38
CA THR A 399 24.78 -0.14 -3.95
C THR A 399 24.02 1.05 -4.52
N ALA A 400 24.70 2.17 -4.78
CA ALA A 400 24.06 3.39 -5.28
C ALA A 400 23.22 3.16 -6.56
N GLY A 401 23.67 2.24 -7.44
CA GLY A 401 22.95 1.85 -8.67
C GLY A 401 21.84 0.81 -8.46
N GLN A 402 21.83 0.09 -7.33
CA GLN A 402 20.90 -1.01 -7.07
C GLN A 402 19.75 -0.64 -6.12
N LYS A 403 19.82 0.50 -5.42
CA LYS A 403 18.78 0.92 -4.46
C LYS A 403 17.37 0.90 -5.04
N GLY A 404 17.21 1.33 -6.28
CA GLY A 404 15.91 1.30 -6.98
C GLY A 404 15.38 -0.13 -7.16
N ARG A 405 16.24 -1.08 -7.57
CA ARG A 405 15.86 -2.50 -7.74
C ARG A 405 15.48 -3.15 -6.41
N VAL A 406 16.28 -2.93 -5.37
CA VAL A 406 16.01 -3.43 -4.00
C VAL A 406 14.66 -2.94 -3.51
N MET A 407 14.37 -1.65 -3.68
CA MET A 407 13.09 -1.05 -3.28
C MET A 407 11.92 -1.54 -4.15
N GLY A 408 12.17 -1.80 -5.44
CA GLY A 408 11.19 -2.41 -6.35
C GLY A 408 10.78 -3.80 -5.88
N ILE A 409 11.75 -4.67 -5.54
CA ILE A 409 11.50 -6.01 -4.98
C ILE A 409 10.69 -5.90 -3.67
N LEU A 410 11.08 -5.02 -2.77
CA LEU A 410 10.38 -4.84 -1.49
C LEU A 410 8.92 -4.43 -1.70
N ARG A 411 8.64 -3.57 -2.67
CA ARG A 411 7.27 -3.17 -3.04
C ARG A 411 6.46 -4.31 -3.63
N SER A 412 7.06 -5.11 -4.51
CA SER A 412 6.40 -6.29 -5.08
C SER A 412 6.10 -7.32 -3.99
N LEU A 413 7.02 -7.57 -3.05
CA LEU A 413 6.76 -8.39 -1.87
C LEU A 413 5.61 -7.84 -1.02
N GLY A 414 5.57 -6.52 -0.82
CA GLY A 414 4.47 -5.88 -0.11
C GLY A 414 3.13 -5.97 -0.84
N ALA A 415 3.11 -5.88 -2.16
CA ALA A 415 1.89 -6.06 -2.96
C ALA A 415 1.41 -7.51 -2.91
N LEU A 416 2.30 -8.48 -3.02
CA LEU A 416 2.00 -9.91 -2.87
C LEU A 416 1.45 -10.21 -1.47
N ALA A 417 2.03 -9.66 -0.42
CA ALA A 417 1.56 -9.80 0.96
C ALA A 417 0.13 -9.28 1.12
N ARG A 418 -0.17 -8.10 0.58
CA ARG A 418 -1.52 -7.53 0.57
C ARG A 418 -2.50 -8.26 -0.35
N ALA A 419 -2.03 -8.99 -1.34
CA ALA A 419 -2.87 -9.84 -2.17
C ALA A 419 -3.31 -11.12 -1.41
N LEU A 420 -2.43 -11.71 -0.63
CA LEU A 420 -2.67 -12.99 0.04
C LEU A 420 -3.21 -12.83 1.47
N GLY A 421 -2.78 -11.78 2.19
CA GLY A 421 -3.12 -11.56 3.60
C GLY A 421 -4.62 -11.49 3.87
N PRO A 422 -5.37 -10.60 3.21
CA PRO A 422 -6.80 -10.44 3.47
C PRO A 422 -7.63 -11.69 3.24
N ILE A 423 -7.37 -12.46 2.17
CA ILE A 423 -8.13 -13.68 1.91
C ILE A 423 -7.87 -14.76 2.97
N LEU A 424 -6.61 -14.92 3.40
CA LEU A 424 -6.29 -15.90 4.41
C LEU A 424 -6.86 -15.49 5.78
N ALA A 425 -6.69 -14.23 6.19
CA ALA A 425 -7.26 -13.74 7.43
C ALA A 425 -8.78 -13.80 7.43
N ALA A 426 -9.43 -13.46 6.31
CA ALA A 426 -10.87 -13.57 6.15
C ALA A 426 -11.34 -15.02 6.24
N ALA A 427 -10.60 -15.97 5.65
CA ALA A 427 -10.90 -17.40 5.75
C ALA A 427 -10.78 -17.89 7.20
N VAL A 428 -9.71 -17.54 7.92
CA VAL A 428 -9.55 -17.89 9.33
C VAL A 428 -10.64 -17.23 10.19
N TYR A 429 -10.96 -15.97 9.92
CA TYR A 429 -12.04 -15.26 10.60
C TYR A 429 -13.39 -15.93 10.37
N TRP A 430 -13.68 -16.34 9.14
CA TRP A 430 -14.91 -17.04 8.76
C TRP A 430 -15.02 -18.40 9.42
N LEU A 431 -13.91 -19.17 9.48
CA LEU A 431 -13.87 -20.51 10.08
C LEU A 431 -13.93 -20.48 11.60
N ALA A 432 -13.18 -19.61 12.24
CA ALA A 432 -12.90 -19.67 13.67
C ALA A 432 -13.39 -18.44 14.47
N GLY A 433 -13.85 -17.40 13.80
CA GLY A 433 -14.28 -16.15 14.44
C GLY A 433 -13.13 -15.17 14.68
N ALA A 434 -13.49 -13.98 15.13
CA ALA A 434 -12.56 -12.87 15.30
C ALA A 434 -11.49 -13.17 16.37
N GLU A 435 -11.90 -13.68 17.54
CA GLU A 435 -11.03 -13.94 18.67
C GLU A 435 -9.87 -14.87 18.29
N ILE A 436 -10.20 -15.98 17.65
CA ILE A 436 -9.20 -16.98 17.24
C ILE A 436 -8.34 -16.43 16.10
N CYS A 437 -8.96 -15.78 15.12
CA CYS A 437 -8.24 -15.18 13.99
C CYS A 437 -7.17 -14.20 14.48
N PHE A 438 -7.55 -13.22 15.29
CA PHE A 438 -6.64 -12.21 15.81
C PHE A 438 -5.59 -12.80 16.76
N THR A 439 -5.93 -13.84 17.54
CA THR A 439 -5.00 -14.53 18.43
C THR A 439 -3.94 -15.30 17.65
N ILE A 440 -4.36 -16.14 16.70
CA ILE A 440 -3.44 -16.96 15.89
C ILE A 440 -2.55 -16.05 15.05
N CYS A 441 -3.14 -15.13 14.28
CA CYS A 441 -2.37 -14.23 13.43
C CYS A 441 -1.47 -13.29 14.27
N GLY A 442 -1.94 -12.85 15.44
CA GLY A 442 -1.14 -12.08 16.39
C GLY A 442 0.09 -12.85 16.88
N ALA A 443 -0.06 -14.14 17.23
CA ALA A 443 1.02 -15.01 17.63
C ALA A 443 2.04 -15.24 16.49
N PHE A 444 1.59 -15.32 15.23
CA PHE A 444 2.48 -15.47 14.08
C PHE A 444 3.43 -14.28 13.87
N PHE A 445 3.19 -13.11 14.48
CA PHE A 445 4.17 -12.01 14.48
C PHE A 445 5.47 -12.34 15.22
N LEU A 446 5.50 -13.41 16.02
CA LEU A 446 6.73 -13.93 16.60
C LEU A 446 7.72 -14.42 15.52
N VAL A 447 7.23 -14.86 14.35
CA VAL A 447 8.08 -15.34 13.25
C VAL A 447 8.93 -14.21 12.65
N PRO A 448 8.35 -13.10 12.13
CA PRO A 448 9.17 -11.98 11.67
C PRO A 448 10.03 -11.37 12.78
N LEU A 449 9.59 -11.39 14.04
CA LEU A 449 10.40 -10.96 15.17
C LEU A 449 11.64 -11.85 15.36
N ALA A 450 11.50 -13.18 15.25
CA ALA A 450 12.59 -14.13 15.32
C ALA A 450 13.57 -13.95 14.15
N LEU A 451 13.05 -13.79 12.92
CA LEU A 451 13.85 -13.52 11.73
C LEU A 451 14.70 -12.24 11.89
N LEU A 452 14.13 -11.18 12.44
CA LEU A 452 14.87 -9.95 12.68
C LEU A 452 15.93 -10.08 13.78
N ARG A 453 15.85 -11.09 14.67
CA ARG A 453 16.90 -11.37 15.66
C ARG A 453 18.13 -12.02 15.04
N SER A 454 17.97 -12.78 13.95
CA SER A 454 19.06 -13.47 13.26
C SER A 454 19.92 -12.55 12.39
N ILE A 455 19.51 -11.30 12.16
CA ILE A 455 20.26 -10.33 11.36
C ILE A 455 21.53 -9.92 12.13
N LYS A 456 22.68 -10.24 11.56
CA LYS A 456 23.97 -9.72 12.04
C LYS A 456 24.09 -8.26 11.62
N GLN A 457 24.11 -7.32 12.58
CA GLN A 457 24.38 -5.91 12.30
C GLN A 457 25.82 -5.79 11.76
N GLN A 458 25.98 -5.15 10.59
CA GLN A 458 27.30 -4.68 10.16
C GLN A 458 27.81 -3.67 11.20
N THR A 459 28.90 -3.99 11.85
CA THR A 459 29.64 -3.02 12.66
C THR A 459 30.21 -1.98 11.70
N LYS A 460 30.03 -0.69 12.00
CA LYS A 460 30.40 0.46 11.17
C LYS A 460 31.93 0.57 10.86
N GLU A 461 32.75 -0.40 11.20
CA GLU A 461 34.20 -0.34 11.04
C GLU A 461 34.73 -0.65 9.65
N GLU A 462 33.91 -1.28 8.78
CA GLU A 462 34.40 -1.62 7.42
C GLU A 462 34.19 -0.54 6.35
N SER A 463 33.49 0.57 6.66
CA SER A 463 33.23 1.62 5.67
C SER A 463 34.31 2.73 5.59
N TYR A 464 35.39 2.64 6.36
CA TYR A 464 36.51 3.59 6.34
C TYR A 464 37.80 3.03 5.71
N THR A 465 37.77 1.77 5.24
CA THR A 465 38.97 1.10 4.67
C THR A 465 38.79 0.59 3.25
N SER A 466 37.77 1.08 2.52
CA SER A 466 37.66 0.80 1.08
C SER A 466 37.48 2.06 0.25
#